data_5d7124db9cf5bb3d1ce42ddcd3ccd301
#
_entry.id   5d7124db9cf5bb3d1ce42ddcd3ccd301
#
_cell.length_a   1.000
_cell.length_b   1.000
_cell.length_c   1.000
_cell.angle_alpha   90.00
_cell.angle_beta   90.00
_cell.angle_gamma   90.00
#
_symmetry.space_group_name_H-M   'P 1'
#
loop_
_entity.id
_entity.type
_entity.pdbx_description
1 polymer ?
#
loop_
_entity_poly.entity_id
_entity_poly.type
_entity_poly.pdbx_seq_one_letter_code
_entity_poly.pdbx_strand_id
1 'polypeptide(L)'
;MDLTPKSAPEGRYVQAGDNTYYLLEMGDGRPVFFLHGGGPGCTSWSDFAVVSQMFAKTSRCIMPDLLQYGKSDKSEITGPMWDHHAGSMVDLMSELGIDRADFICNSWGGTIALALAARYPERTRSLTITGSMPVFRGPLCPLPEAGRRGRNARDIYYGGEGPTLEKMRQLMARLEWYNADLIPEETVVMRYEQSLDPEEMALAARSDSPRGEWQDLEVDLKNVECPTLFCWGLQDDFLTPDYPLMLMNMVQRGQLHLLDASSHHLQEERPEHYFHIVNSFLDQPDYKQ
;
A
#
# COMPACT_ATOMS: atom_id res chain seq x y z
N MET A 1 -2.30 0.52 -23.23
CA MET A 1 -1.06 0.99 -22.58
C MET A 1 -0.21 -0.22 -22.25
N ASP A 2 1.09 -0.11 -22.33
CA ASP A 2 2.00 -1.15 -21.84
C ASP A 2 2.09 -1.02 -20.31
N LEU A 3 1.62 -2.05 -19.59
CA LEU A 3 1.63 -2.13 -18.12
C LEU A 3 2.90 -2.81 -17.57
N THR A 4 3.80 -3.22 -18.48
CA THR A 4 5.02 -3.92 -18.10
C THR A 4 5.93 -3.01 -17.26
N PRO A 5 6.31 -3.41 -16.03
CA PRO A 5 7.23 -2.65 -15.22
C PRO A 5 8.62 -2.61 -15.88
N LYS A 6 9.22 -1.43 -15.92
CA LYS A 6 10.64 -1.32 -16.30
C LYS A 6 11.52 -1.87 -15.18
N SER A 7 12.83 -1.99 -15.46
CA SER A 7 13.79 -2.32 -14.42
C SER A 7 13.74 -1.28 -13.30
N ALA A 8 13.76 -1.74 -12.05
CA ALA A 8 13.82 -0.85 -10.90
C ALA A 8 15.07 0.04 -10.97
N PRO A 9 14.97 1.31 -10.52
CA PRO A 9 16.16 2.13 -10.31
C PRO A 9 17.05 1.50 -9.23
N GLU A 10 18.30 1.96 -9.15
CA GLU A 10 19.18 1.55 -8.06
C GLU A 10 18.62 2.07 -6.72
N GLY A 11 18.46 1.17 -5.77
CA GLY A 11 17.99 1.51 -4.42
C GLY A 11 19.13 1.63 -3.42
N ARG A 12 18.79 2.13 -2.24
CA ARG A 12 19.75 2.28 -1.14
C ARG A 12 19.13 1.89 0.21
N TYR A 13 19.98 1.52 1.14
CA TYR A 13 19.59 1.31 2.52
C TYR A 13 19.66 2.61 3.30
N VAL A 14 18.70 2.84 4.19
CA VAL A 14 18.62 4.01 5.09
C VAL A 14 18.32 3.51 6.48
N GLN A 15 19.20 3.83 7.43
CA GLN A 15 18.96 3.60 8.85
C GLN A 15 18.00 4.67 9.36
N ALA A 16 16.88 4.27 9.94
CA ALA A 16 15.85 5.15 10.47
C ALA A 16 15.43 4.65 11.87
N GLY A 17 15.92 5.32 12.91
CA GLY A 17 15.83 4.80 14.28
C GLY A 17 16.51 3.44 14.40
N ASP A 18 15.80 2.46 14.95
CA ASP A 18 16.30 1.09 15.12
C ASP A 18 16.10 0.21 13.86
N ASN A 19 15.47 0.73 12.79
CA ASN A 19 15.12 -0.03 11.61
C ASN A 19 15.94 0.39 10.38
N THR A 20 16.21 -0.56 9.49
CA THR A 20 16.82 -0.29 8.17
C THR A 20 15.78 -0.45 7.08
N TYR A 21 15.56 0.61 6.31
CA TYR A 21 14.73 0.60 5.12
C TYR A 21 15.58 0.44 3.87
N TYR A 22 15.10 -0.37 2.94
CA TYR A 22 15.53 -0.29 1.54
C TYR A 22 14.54 0.59 0.80
N LEU A 23 15.03 1.56 0.03
CA LEU A 23 14.16 2.44 -0.74
C LEU A 23 14.70 2.74 -2.12
N LEU A 24 13.78 2.99 -3.02
CA LEU A 24 14.02 3.54 -4.35
C LEU A 24 13.63 5.02 -4.33
N GLU A 25 14.36 5.83 -5.09
CA GLU A 25 14.02 7.24 -5.28
C GLU A 25 14.06 7.61 -6.76
N MET A 26 13.11 8.42 -7.18
CA MET A 26 13.03 8.95 -8.55
C MET A 26 12.47 10.37 -8.57
N GLY A 27 12.90 11.16 -9.54
CA GLY A 27 12.41 12.52 -9.73
C GLY A 27 12.93 13.51 -8.70
N ASP A 28 12.45 14.73 -8.83
CA ASP A 28 12.79 15.87 -7.97
C ASP A 28 11.53 16.73 -7.72
N GLY A 29 11.50 17.47 -6.64
CA GLY A 29 10.38 18.32 -6.27
C GLY A 29 9.73 17.93 -4.96
N ARG A 30 8.39 18.04 -4.89
CA ARG A 30 7.61 17.77 -3.67
C ARG A 30 7.70 16.29 -3.30
N PRO A 31 8.02 15.95 -2.02
CA PRO A 31 8.15 14.57 -1.60
C PRO A 31 6.79 13.85 -1.59
N VAL A 32 6.75 12.69 -2.23
CA VAL A 32 5.61 11.77 -2.28
C VAL A 32 6.11 10.37 -1.93
N PHE A 33 5.58 9.82 -0.85
CA PHE A 33 5.84 8.44 -0.46
C PHE A 33 4.85 7.49 -1.12
N PHE A 34 5.36 6.38 -1.64
CA PHE A 34 4.56 5.29 -2.18
C PHE A 34 4.66 4.08 -1.25
N LEU A 35 3.57 3.72 -0.59
CA LEU A 35 3.53 2.63 0.38
C LEU A 35 2.72 1.46 -0.17
N HIS A 36 3.40 0.34 -0.35
CA HIS A 36 2.85 -0.86 -1.00
C HIS A 36 1.93 -1.70 -0.11
N GLY A 37 1.27 -2.68 -0.72
CA GLY A 37 0.39 -3.63 -0.06
C GLY A 37 1.12 -4.71 0.75
N GLY A 38 0.35 -5.53 1.47
CA GLY A 38 0.86 -6.59 2.35
C GLY A 38 0.79 -8.00 1.75
N GLY A 39 0.59 -8.13 0.45
CA GLY A 39 0.55 -9.42 -0.23
C GLY A 39 1.92 -10.12 -0.30
N PRO A 40 1.95 -11.43 -0.57
CA PRO A 40 3.20 -12.14 -0.79
C PRO A 40 4.05 -11.48 -1.89
N GLY A 41 5.32 -11.22 -1.59
CA GLY A 41 6.27 -10.62 -2.51
C GLY A 41 5.99 -9.17 -2.93
N CYS A 42 5.07 -8.46 -2.24
CA CYS A 42 4.84 -7.05 -2.48
C CYS A 42 6.06 -6.21 -2.09
N THR A 43 6.39 -5.26 -2.94
CA THR A 43 7.38 -4.21 -2.72
C THR A 43 6.83 -2.90 -3.29
N SER A 44 7.44 -1.78 -2.99
CA SER A 44 7.00 -0.52 -3.60
C SER A 44 7.15 -0.53 -5.12
N TRP A 45 8.14 -1.25 -5.66
CA TRP A 45 8.29 -1.37 -7.10
C TRP A 45 7.24 -2.27 -7.74
N SER A 46 6.88 -3.41 -7.10
CA SER A 46 5.83 -4.28 -7.65
C SER A 46 4.49 -3.58 -7.77
N ASP A 47 4.16 -2.70 -6.82
CA ASP A 47 2.83 -2.09 -6.76
C ASP A 47 2.72 -0.75 -7.50
N PHE A 48 3.86 -0.07 -7.74
CA PHE A 48 3.85 1.30 -8.26
C PHE A 48 4.82 1.56 -9.41
N ALA A 49 5.46 0.53 -9.99
CA ALA A 49 6.49 0.71 -11.01
C ALA A 49 6.08 1.62 -12.18
N VAL A 50 4.86 1.46 -12.68
CA VAL A 50 4.37 2.23 -13.84
C VAL A 50 3.95 3.64 -13.40
N VAL A 51 3.11 3.74 -12.38
CA VAL A 51 2.53 5.03 -11.99
C VAL A 51 3.55 5.97 -11.34
N SER A 52 4.50 5.44 -10.57
CA SER A 52 5.55 6.26 -9.94
C SER A 52 6.41 7.00 -10.96
N GLN A 53 6.70 6.40 -12.12
CA GLN A 53 7.43 7.06 -13.22
C GLN A 53 6.65 8.25 -13.81
N MET A 54 5.33 8.24 -13.71
CA MET A 54 4.51 9.37 -14.16
C MET A 54 4.62 10.52 -13.15
N PHE A 55 4.56 10.24 -11.85
CA PHE A 55 4.74 11.23 -10.78
C PHE A 55 6.18 11.78 -10.69
N ALA A 56 7.18 10.96 -10.99
CA ALA A 56 8.58 11.37 -10.96
C ALA A 56 8.95 12.51 -11.91
N LYS A 57 8.06 12.88 -12.84
CA LYS A 57 8.24 14.05 -13.72
C LYS A 57 8.14 15.38 -12.98
N THR A 58 7.46 15.42 -11.84
CA THR A 58 7.15 16.65 -11.09
C THR A 58 7.31 16.50 -9.58
N SER A 59 7.60 15.29 -9.09
CA SER A 59 7.66 14.95 -7.67
C SER A 59 8.91 14.14 -7.35
N ARG A 60 9.43 14.28 -6.14
CA ARG A 60 10.40 13.36 -5.56
C ARG A 60 9.64 12.15 -5.02
N CYS A 61 9.63 11.07 -5.79
CA CYS A 61 8.99 9.81 -5.43
C CYS A 61 9.92 9.01 -4.52
N ILE A 62 9.45 8.66 -3.33
CA ILE A 62 10.17 7.89 -2.32
C ILE A 62 9.41 6.60 -2.12
N MET A 63 10.05 5.48 -2.39
CA MET A 63 9.43 4.16 -2.51
C MET A 63 10.13 3.17 -1.57
N PRO A 64 9.85 3.23 -0.26
CA PRO A 64 10.42 2.26 0.68
C PRO A 64 9.76 0.91 0.55
N ASP A 65 10.53 -0.17 0.62
CA ASP A 65 9.96 -1.44 1.02
C ASP A 65 9.54 -1.31 2.49
N LEU A 66 8.31 -1.68 2.82
CA LEU A 66 7.81 -1.61 4.19
C LEU A 66 8.57 -2.59 5.09
N LEU A 67 8.64 -2.31 6.40
CA LEU A 67 9.21 -3.25 7.35
C LEU A 67 8.54 -4.62 7.23
N GLN A 68 9.33 -5.67 7.32
CA GLN A 68 8.96 -7.07 7.12
C GLN A 68 8.64 -7.46 5.66
N TYR A 69 8.96 -6.60 4.69
CA TYR A 69 8.81 -6.84 3.25
C TYR A 69 10.08 -6.49 2.48
N GLY A 70 10.19 -7.03 1.28
CA GLY A 70 11.23 -6.69 0.33
C GLY A 70 12.64 -6.83 0.91
N LYS A 71 13.43 -5.78 0.79
CA LYS A 71 14.80 -5.73 1.30
C LYS A 71 14.94 -4.93 2.61
N SER A 72 13.85 -4.41 3.15
CA SER A 72 13.84 -3.76 4.47
C SER A 72 13.92 -4.77 5.60
N ASP A 73 14.22 -4.30 6.82
CA ASP A 73 14.31 -5.13 8.02
C ASP A 73 13.05 -5.98 8.22
N LYS A 74 13.30 -7.22 8.67
CA LYS A 74 12.27 -8.21 8.96
C LYS A 74 12.21 -8.59 10.44
N SER A 75 12.62 -7.65 11.28
CA SER A 75 12.53 -7.80 12.73
C SER A 75 11.11 -8.02 13.19
N GLU A 76 10.95 -8.77 14.27
CA GLU A 76 9.67 -8.97 14.92
C GLU A 76 9.15 -7.66 15.49
N ILE A 77 7.90 -7.35 15.19
CA ILE A 77 7.19 -6.21 15.77
C ILE A 77 6.43 -6.68 17.01
N THR A 78 6.72 -6.06 18.16
CA THR A 78 6.02 -6.30 19.41
C THR A 78 5.08 -5.14 19.73
N GLY A 79 3.88 -5.44 20.24
CA GLY A 79 2.87 -4.44 20.56
C GLY A 79 2.10 -3.92 19.36
N PRO A 80 1.51 -2.71 19.46
CA PRO A 80 0.61 -2.15 18.46
C PRO A 80 1.27 -1.95 17.09
N MET A 81 0.79 -2.70 16.09
CA MET A 81 1.44 -2.81 14.79
C MET A 81 1.42 -1.50 14.00
N TRP A 82 0.28 -0.84 13.92
CA TRP A 82 0.15 0.38 13.11
C TRP A 82 0.90 1.56 13.73
N ASP A 83 0.94 1.64 15.06
CA ASP A 83 1.72 2.65 15.78
C ASP A 83 3.22 2.44 15.56
N HIS A 84 3.69 1.18 15.55
CA HIS A 84 5.08 0.86 15.24
C HIS A 84 5.48 1.31 13.83
N HIS A 85 4.69 0.91 12.82
CA HIS A 85 4.94 1.30 11.44
C HIS A 85 4.87 2.82 11.24
N ALA A 86 3.89 3.48 11.85
CA ALA A 86 3.73 4.94 11.75
C ALA A 86 4.94 5.67 12.36
N GLY A 87 5.39 5.26 13.56
CA GLY A 87 6.58 5.82 14.21
C GLY A 87 7.85 5.61 13.38
N SER A 88 8.07 4.39 12.91
CA SER A 88 9.22 4.07 12.06
C SER A 88 9.22 4.85 10.73
N MET A 89 8.04 5.14 10.15
CA MET A 89 7.94 5.97 8.96
C MET A 89 8.30 7.43 9.25
N VAL A 90 7.94 7.95 10.43
CA VAL A 90 8.36 9.29 10.89
C VAL A 90 9.88 9.36 11.05
N ASP A 91 10.50 8.30 11.58
CA ASP A 91 11.96 8.21 11.70
C ASP A 91 12.61 8.21 10.30
N LEU A 92 12.06 7.46 9.33
CA LEU A 92 12.53 7.47 7.96
C LEU A 92 12.42 8.86 7.31
N MET A 93 11.27 9.53 7.48
CA MET A 93 11.08 10.90 6.99
C MET A 93 12.13 11.85 7.57
N SER A 94 12.40 11.74 8.87
CA SER A 94 13.36 12.58 9.58
C SER A 94 14.79 12.36 9.09
N GLU A 95 15.19 11.11 8.87
CA GLU A 95 16.50 10.77 8.33
C GLU A 95 16.69 11.28 6.89
N LEU A 96 15.59 11.32 6.10
CA LEU A 96 15.58 11.88 4.75
C LEU A 96 15.49 13.42 4.71
N GLY A 97 15.39 14.08 5.86
CA GLY A 97 15.23 15.53 5.96
C GLY A 97 13.87 16.02 5.46
N ILE A 98 12.81 15.20 5.59
CA ILE A 98 11.47 15.48 5.11
C ILE A 98 10.56 15.76 6.29
N ASP A 99 10.17 17.01 6.47
CA ASP A 99 9.26 17.40 7.53
C ASP A 99 7.81 16.95 7.26
N ARG A 100 7.35 17.08 6.02
CA ARG A 100 5.98 16.81 5.62
C ARG A 100 5.91 16.28 4.17
N ALA A 101 5.09 15.27 3.92
CA ALA A 101 4.96 14.64 2.60
C ALA A 101 3.52 14.31 2.21
N ASP A 102 3.32 14.06 0.91
CA ASP A 102 2.13 13.37 0.40
C ASP A 102 2.37 11.85 0.42
N PHE A 103 1.30 11.08 0.59
CA PHE A 103 1.37 9.62 0.60
C PHE A 103 0.39 9.04 -0.42
N ILE A 104 0.88 8.15 -1.28
CA ILE A 104 0.11 7.36 -2.25
C ILE A 104 0.27 5.90 -1.84
N CYS A 105 -0.84 5.26 -1.45
CA CYS A 105 -0.77 4.01 -0.72
C CYS A 105 -1.75 2.97 -1.23
N ASN A 106 -1.31 1.70 -1.19
CA ASN A 106 -2.17 0.55 -1.41
C ASN A 106 -2.28 -0.32 -0.15
N SER A 107 -3.48 -0.79 0.14
CA SER A 107 -3.78 -1.84 1.13
C SER A 107 -3.10 -1.61 2.50
N TRP A 108 -2.12 -2.44 2.86
CA TRP A 108 -1.33 -2.33 4.09
C TRP A 108 -0.69 -0.95 4.27
N GLY A 109 -0.05 -0.44 3.21
CA GLY A 109 0.58 0.87 3.22
C GLY A 109 -0.39 2.01 3.52
N GLY A 110 -1.65 1.90 3.06
CA GLY A 110 -2.66 2.92 3.35
C GLY A 110 -3.13 2.89 4.80
N THR A 111 -3.19 1.72 5.43
CA THR A 111 -3.48 1.63 6.87
C THR A 111 -2.36 2.26 7.70
N ILE A 112 -1.10 2.03 7.30
CA ILE A 112 0.07 2.68 7.93
C ILE A 112 -0.02 4.21 7.77
N ALA A 113 -0.32 4.71 6.58
CA ALA A 113 -0.44 6.14 6.32
C ALA A 113 -1.59 6.81 7.09
N LEU A 114 -2.72 6.12 7.25
CA LEU A 114 -3.83 6.58 8.08
C LEU A 114 -3.44 6.64 9.56
N ALA A 115 -2.75 5.62 10.08
CA ALA A 115 -2.21 5.64 11.45
C ALA A 115 -1.21 6.78 11.63
N LEU A 116 -0.29 6.98 10.68
CA LEU A 116 0.67 8.07 10.69
C LEU A 116 -0.04 9.43 10.74
N ALA A 117 -1.01 9.67 9.86
CA ALA A 117 -1.74 10.94 9.83
C ALA A 117 -2.58 11.18 11.09
N ALA A 118 -3.08 10.13 11.74
CA ALA A 118 -3.83 10.24 12.98
C ALA A 118 -2.94 10.50 14.21
N ARG A 119 -1.68 9.99 14.20
CA ARG A 119 -0.70 10.12 15.32
C ARG A 119 0.22 11.33 15.16
N TYR A 120 0.57 11.68 13.90
CA TYR A 120 1.54 12.72 13.52
C TYR A 120 0.96 13.60 12.39
N PRO A 121 -0.16 14.33 12.64
CA PRO A 121 -0.87 15.07 11.58
C PRO A 121 0.02 16.11 10.89
N GLU A 122 1.00 16.67 11.60
CA GLU A 122 1.95 17.64 11.05
C GLU A 122 2.88 17.06 9.98
N ARG A 123 3.07 15.73 9.96
CA ARG A 123 3.97 15.04 9.02
C ARG A 123 3.28 14.72 7.68
N THR A 124 1.96 14.81 7.61
CA THR A 124 1.18 14.39 6.44
C THR A 124 0.52 15.57 5.76
N ARG A 125 0.82 15.81 4.47
CA ARG A 125 0.19 16.86 3.67
C ARG A 125 -1.12 16.39 3.07
N SER A 126 -1.13 15.21 2.46
CA SER A 126 -2.31 14.55 1.92
C SER A 126 -2.15 13.05 1.86
N LEU A 127 -3.26 12.34 1.80
CA LEU A 127 -3.32 10.88 1.64
C LEU A 127 -4.10 10.51 0.38
N THR A 128 -3.55 9.56 -0.38
CA THR A 128 -4.30 8.79 -1.39
C THR A 128 -4.30 7.34 -0.96
N ILE A 129 -5.48 6.79 -0.70
CA ILE A 129 -5.68 5.48 -0.09
C ILE A 129 -6.44 4.57 -1.06
N THR A 130 -5.88 3.40 -1.34
CA THR A 130 -6.46 2.35 -2.18
C THR A 130 -6.49 1.03 -1.41
N GLY A 131 -7.61 0.32 -1.38
CA GLY A 131 -7.71 -1.06 -0.89
C GLY A 131 -7.37 -1.28 0.60
N SER A 132 -7.38 -0.26 1.45
CA SER A 132 -6.89 -0.33 2.83
C SER A 132 -7.97 -0.67 3.83
N MET A 133 -7.65 -1.44 4.88
CA MET A 133 -8.58 -1.89 5.90
C MET A 133 -8.14 -1.45 7.32
N PRO A 134 -8.28 -0.15 7.66
CA PRO A 134 -7.91 0.36 8.97
C PRO A 134 -8.91 0.04 10.09
N VAL A 135 -10.12 -0.38 9.75
CA VAL A 135 -11.24 -0.59 10.69
C VAL A 135 -11.72 -2.03 10.64
N PHE A 136 -11.88 -2.66 11.80
CA PHE A 136 -12.29 -4.07 11.88
C PHE A 136 -13.75 -4.31 11.49
N ARG A 137 -14.59 -3.30 11.65
CA ARG A 137 -15.91 -3.31 11.08
C ARG A 137 -15.82 -3.26 9.56
N GLY A 138 -15.84 -4.40 8.94
CA GLY A 138 -15.71 -4.55 7.48
C GLY A 138 -16.85 -3.92 6.69
N PRO A 139 -16.86 -4.12 5.37
CA PRO A 139 -17.93 -3.62 4.52
C PRO A 139 -19.28 -4.20 4.92
N LEU A 140 -20.35 -3.41 4.72
CA LEU A 140 -21.73 -3.81 4.99
C LEU A 140 -22.26 -4.75 3.90
N CYS A 141 -21.80 -4.56 2.66
CA CYS A 141 -22.14 -5.46 1.55
C CYS A 141 -21.42 -6.81 1.73
N PRO A 142 -22.08 -7.93 1.40
CA PRO A 142 -21.44 -9.23 1.43
C PRO A 142 -20.23 -9.24 0.48
N LEU A 143 -19.09 -9.67 1.01
CA LEU A 143 -17.91 -9.88 0.15
C LEU A 143 -18.19 -10.98 -0.88
N PRO A 144 -17.70 -10.83 -2.11
CA PRO A 144 -17.65 -11.90 -3.10
C PRO A 144 -16.94 -13.14 -2.53
N GLU A 145 -17.18 -14.31 -3.13
CA GLU A 145 -16.52 -15.54 -2.66
C GLU A 145 -15.00 -15.44 -2.73
N ALA A 146 -14.47 -14.79 -3.78
CA ALA A 146 -13.05 -14.52 -3.91
C ALA A 146 -12.50 -13.70 -2.74
N GLY A 147 -13.16 -12.62 -2.35
CA GLY A 147 -12.74 -11.77 -1.22
C GLY A 147 -12.81 -12.49 0.13
N ARG A 148 -13.80 -13.38 0.33
CA ARG A 148 -13.83 -14.23 1.53
C ARG A 148 -12.64 -15.18 1.62
N ARG A 149 -12.18 -15.69 0.47
CA ARG A 149 -10.96 -16.52 0.38
C ARG A 149 -9.69 -15.68 0.50
N GLY A 150 -9.72 -14.43 0.07
CA GLY A 150 -8.59 -13.51 0.11
C GLY A 150 -8.05 -13.25 1.52
N ARG A 151 -8.91 -13.30 2.53
CA ARG A 151 -8.48 -13.17 3.94
C ARG A 151 -7.47 -14.24 4.37
N ASN A 152 -7.41 -15.37 3.65
CA ASN A 152 -6.45 -16.46 3.86
C ASN A 152 -5.48 -16.58 2.68
N ALA A 153 -5.35 -15.56 1.85
CA ALA A 153 -4.53 -15.61 0.63
C ALA A 153 -3.07 -15.99 0.94
N ARG A 154 -2.53 -15.45 2.02
CA ARG A 154 -1.18 -15.74 2.49
C ARG A 154 -1.02 -17.22 2.89
N ASP A 155 -1.96 -17.75 3.67
CA ASP A 155 -1.96 -19.15 4.09
C ASP A 155 -2.11 -20.10 2.90
N ILE A 156 -2.96 -19.75 1.93
CA ILE A 156 -3.13 -20.51 0.69
C ILE A 156 -1.85 -20.47 -0.14
N TYR A 157 -1.21 -19.31 -0.24
CA TYR A 157 -0.01 -19.13 -1.05
C TYR A 157 1.19 -19.90 -0.49
N TYR A 158 1.48 -19.72 0.80
CA TYR A 158 2.63 -20.37 1.45
C TYR A 158 2.33 -21.80 1.93
N GLY A 159 1.07 -22.21 1.99
CA GLY A 159 0.66 -23.55 2.46
C GLY A 159 0.85 -24.67 1.43
N GLY A 160 0.66 -25.90 1.88
CA GLY A 160 0.79 -27.10 1.04
C GLY A 160 2.20 -27.29 0.52
N GLU A 161 2.37 -27.30 -0.80
CA GLU A 161 3.68 -27.45 -1.47
C GLU A 161 4.54 -26.17 -1.40
N GLY A 162 4.04 -25.11 -0.75
CA GLY A 162 4.69 -23.82 -0.67
C GLY A 162 4.40 -22.92 -1.88
N PRO A 163 5.16 -21.81 -2.02
CA PRO A 163 5.01 -20.85 -3.10
C PRO A 163 5.34 -21.46 -4.47
N THR A 164 4.53 -21.12 -5.48
CA THR A 164 4.84 -21.43 -6.88
C THR A 164 4.45 -20.23 -7.75
N LEU A 165 5.07 -20.12 -8.92
CA LEU A 165 4.74 -19.07 -9.90
C LEU A 165 3.25 -19.11 -10.28
N GLU A 166 2.69 -20.31 -10.43
CA GLU A 166 1.27 -20.48 -10.75
C GLU A 166 0.36 -20.03 -9.60
N LYS A 167 0.72 -20.30 -8.35
CA LYS A 167 -0.03 -19.76 -7.19
C LYS A 167 0.02 -18.24 -7.14
N MET A 168 1.17 -17.62 -7.48
CA MET A 168 1.28 -16.17 -7.56
C MET A 168 0.35 -15.61 -8.63
N ARG A 169 0.37 -16.18 -9.85
CA ARG A 169 -0.52 -15.78 -10.94
C ARG A 169 -2.00 -15.89 -10.54
N GLN A 170 -2.37 -17.00 -9.89
CA GLN A 170 -3.74 -17.21 -9.42
C GLN A 170 -4.15 -16.25 -8.31
N LEU A 171 -3.24 -15.90 -7.40
CA LEU A 171 -3.50 -14.93 -6.34
C LEU A 171 -3.81 -13.56 -6.95
N MET A 172 -2.94 -13.07 -7.83
CA MET A 172 -3.13 -11.79 -8.51
C MET A 172 -4.41 -11.77 -9.34
N ALA A 173 -4.63 -12.80 -10.14
CA ALA A 173 -5.79 -12.90 -11.04
C ALA A 173 -7.14 -12.99 -10.31
N ARG A 174 -7.17 -13.55 -9.11
CA ARG A 174 -8.43 -13.78 -8.39
C ARG A 174 -8.75 -12.72 -7.34
N LEU A 175 -7.75 -11.99 -6.86
CA LEU A 175 -7.89 -11.13 -5.70
C LEU A 175 -7.48 -9.69 -5.96
N GLU A 176 -6.53 -9.46 -6.85
CA GLU A 176 -5.90 -8.16 -6.98
C GLU A 176 -6.30 -7.43 -8.27
N TRP A 177 -6.55 -8.16 -9.35
CA TRP A 177 -6.84 -7.61 -10.67
C TRP A 177 -8.25 -7.97 -11.15
N TYR A 178 -8.94 -6.99 -11.73
CA TYR A 178 -10.23 -7.19 -12.38
C TYR A 178 -10.07 -7.96 -13.69
N ASN A 179 -9.09 -7.58 -14.50
CA ASN A 179 -8.80 -8.26 -15.77
C ASN A 179 -7.46 -9.00 -15.70
N ALA A 180 -7.54 -10.30 -15.43
CA ALA A 180 -6.37 -11.17 -15.33
C ALA A 180 -5.50 -11.21 -16.60
N ASP A 181 -6.07 -10.96 -17.77
CA ASP A 181 -5.34 -10.97 -19.05
C ASP A 181 -4.39 -9.77 -19.19
N LEU A 182 -4.55 -8.76 -18.36
CA LEU A 182 -3.68 -7.57 -18.34
C LEU A 182 -2.51 -7.66 -17.38
N ILE A 183 -2.44 -8.71 -16.54
CA ILE A 183 -1.35 -8.87 -15.58
C ILE A 183 -0.03 -9.10 -16.32
N PRO A 184 0.97 -8.19 -16.20
CA PRO A 184 2.26 -8.40 -16.83
C PRO A 184 2.96 -9.62 -16.21
N GLU A 185 3.50 -10.50 -17.04
CA GLU A 185 4.23 -11.69 -16.56
C GLU A 185 5.45 -11.29 -15.71
N GLU A 186 6.08 -10.16 -16.05
CA GLU A 186 7.21 -9.61 -15.30
C GLU A 186 6.82 -9.26 -13.86
N THR A 187 5.61 -8.75 -13.62
CA THR A 187 5.10 -8.48 -12.27
C THR A 187 4.87 -9.78 -11.51
N VAL A 188 4.30 -10.80 -12.16
CA VAL A 188 4.10 -12.13 -11.54
C VAL A 188 5.44 -12.74 -11.12
N VAL A 189 6.42 -12.72 -12.03
CA VAL A 189 7.77 -13.27 -11.76
C VAL A 189 8.45 -12.50 -10.64
N MET A 190 8.46 -11.18 -10.70
CA MET A 190 9.07 -10.32 -9.68
C MET A 190 8.49 -10.57 -8.28
N ARG A 191 7.17 -10.63 -8.17
CA ARG A 191 6.49 -10.91 -6.89
C ARG A 191 6.76 -12.33 -6.40
N TYR A 192 6.76 -13.30 -7.31
CA TYR A 192 7.10 -14.68 -6.97
C TYR A 192 8.53 -14.78 -6.43
N GLU A 193 9.53 -14.25 -7.15
CA GLU A 193 10.93 -14.27 -6.73
C GLU A 193 11.13 -13.59 -5.37
N GLN A 194 10.51 -12.42 -5.16
CA GLN A 194 10.58 -11.71 -3.89
C GLN A 194 9.94 -12.51 -2.74
N SER A 195 8.84 -13.21 -3.00
CA SER A 195 8.14 -14.03 -1.99
C SER A 195 8.93 -15.26 -1.52
N LEU A 196 10.00 -15.61 -2.22
CA LEU A 196 10.91 -16.69 -1.84
C LEU A 196 11.99 -16.26 -0.85
N ASP A 197 12.00 -14.98 -0.43
CA ASP A 197 12.92 -14.51 0.59
C ASP A 197 12.79 -15.36 1.87
N PRO A 198 13.88 -15.95 2.39
CA PRO A 198 13.82 -16.90 3.50
C PRO A 198 13.28 -16.27 4.80
N GLU A 199 13.56 -14.98 5.04
CA GLU A 199 13.10 -14.28 6.24
C GLU A 199 11.61 -13.95 6.13
N GLU A 200 11.14 -13.53 4.94
CA GLU A 200 9.71 -13.33 4.69
C GLU A 200 8.92 -14.62 4.83
N MET A 201 9.46 -15.74 4.29
CA MET A 201 8.87 -17.07 4.43
C MET A 201 8.83 -17.51 5.91
N ALA A 202 9.88 -17.25 6.67
CA ALA A 202 9.93 -17.57 8.10
C ALA A 202 8.87 -16.78 8.89
N LEU A 203 8.70 -15.49 8.60
CA LEU A 203 7.63 -14.68 9.19
C LEU A 203 6.23 -15.18 8.80
N ALA A 204 6.06 -15.61 7.55
CA ALA A 204 4.78 -16.13 7.07
C ALA A 204 4.40 -17.47 7.71
N ALA A 205 5.38 -18.31 8.06
CA ALA A 205 5.17 -19.62 8.68
C ALA A 205 4.81 -19.54 10.18
N ARG A 206 5.02 -18.39 10.83
CA ARG A 206 4.74 -18.23 12.26
C ARG A 206 3.27 -17.93 12.53
N SER A 207 2.73 -18.57 13.58
CA SER A 207 1.35 -18.37 14.05
C SER A 207 1.21 -17.42 15.23
N ASP A 208 2.32 -16.93 15.78
CA ASP A 208 2.40 -16.15 17.03
C ASP A 208 2.47 -14.62 16.79
N SER A 209 1.89 -14.16 15.69
CA SER A 209 1.78 -12.75 15.32
C SER A 209 3.10 -11.97 15.29
N PRO A 210 4.15 -12.45 14.55
CA PRO A 210 5.44 -11.75 14.49
C PRO A 210 5.35 -10.38 13.83
N ARG A 211 4.19 -10.04 13.28
CA ARG A 211 3.90 -8.75 12.63
C ARG A 211 3.33 -7.70 13.57
N GLY A 212 3.20 -8.00 14.85
CA GLY A 212 2.62 -7.12 15.86
C GLY A 212 1.12 -7.35 16.11
N GLU A 213 0.59 -6.60 17.07
CA GLU A 213 -0.82 -6.65 17.45
C GLU A 213 -1.64 -5.78 16.49
N TRP A 214 -2.67 -6.38 15.89
CA TRP A 214 -3.60 -5.64 15.04
C TRP A 214 -4.39 -4.60 15.84
N GLN A 215 -4.45 -3.37 15.32
CA GLN A 215 -5.20 -2.27 15.91
C GLN A 215 -6.41 -1.92 15.03
N ASP A 216 -7.53 -1.65 15.68
CA ASP A 216 -8.67 -0.99 15.05
C ASP A 216 -8.50 0.53 15.16
N LEU A 217 -8.40 1.20 14.01
CA LEU A 217 -8.22 2.65 13.94
C LEU A 217 -9.56 3.42 13.91
N GLU A 218 -10.70 2.76 14.14
CA GLU A 218 -12.03 3.39 13.99
C GLU A 218 -12.14 4.71 14.75
N VAL A 219 -11.67 4.75 16.00
CA VAL A 219 -11.74 5.95 16.83
C VAL A 219 -10.66 6.98 16.51
N ASP A 220 -9.61 6.59 15.79
CA ASP A 220 -8.46 7.43 15.49
C ASP A 220 -8.63 8.20 14.18
N LEU A 221 -9.41 7.67 13.23
CA LEU A 221 -9.59 8.28 11.91
C LEU A 221 -10.12 9.72 11.96
N LYS A 222 -10.87 10.09 13.00
CA LYS A 222 -11.31 11.49 13.22
C LYS A 222 -10.15 12.47 13.41
N ASN A 223 -8.95 11.99 13.75
CA ASN A 223 -7.75 12.80 13.94
C ASN A 223 -6.97 12.99 12.63
N VAL A 224 -7.39 12.34 11.53
CA VAL A 224 -6.83 12.55 10.20
C VAL A 224 -7.35 13.89 9.66
N GLU A 225 -6.50 14.93 9.76
CA GLU A 225 -6.85 16.32 9.42
C GLU A 225 -6.52 16.68 7.97
N CYS A 226 -5.56 15.98 7.37
CA CYS A 226 -5.14 16.26 6.00
C CYS A 226 -6.21 15.85 4.97
N PRO A 227 -6.23 16.49 3.77
CA PRO A 227 -7.03 16.00 2.66
C PRO A 227 -6.73 14.54 2.37
N THR A 228 -7.77 13.72 2.27
CA THR A 228 -7.67 12.28 2.05
C THR A 228 -8.55 11.87 0.88
N LEU A 229 -7.94 11.35 -0.18
CA LEU A 229 -8.61 10.76 -1.32
C LEU A 229 -8.65 9.23 -1.14
N PHE A 230 -9.84 8.67 -1.05
CA PHE A 230 -10.06 7.24 -1.24
C PHE A 230 -10.28 6.99 -2.73
N CYS A 231 -9.30 6.37 -3.40
CA CYS A 231 -9.38 6.02 -4.82
C CYS A 231 -9.49 4.49 -4.92
N TRP A 232 -10.64 3.99 -5.39
CA TRP A 232 -11.00 2.59 -5.20
C TRP A 232 -11.49 1.91 -6.46
N GLY A 233 -11.11 0.65 -6.66
CA GLY A 233 -11.67 -0.20 -7.71
C GLY A 233 -13.12 -0.61 -7.37
N LEU A 234 -14.03 -0.43 -8.33
CA LEU A 234 -15.44 -0.78 -8.13
C LEU A 234 -15.63 -2.29 -7.93
N GLN A 235 -14.74 -3.11 -8.48
CA GLN A 235 -14.75 -4.55 -8.37
C GLN A 235 -13.69 -5.09 -7.39
N ASP A 236 -13.32 -4.31 -6.37
CA ASP A 236 -12.41 -4.79 -5.33
C ASP A 236 -13.04 -5.97 -4.57
N ASP A 237 -12.45 -7.15 -4.74
CA ASP A 237 -12.91 -8.40 -4.13
C ASP A 237 -12.55 -8.52 -2.64
N PHE A 238 -11.57 -7.75 -2.14
CA PHE A 238 -11.23 -7.71 -0.72
C PHE A 238 -12.18 -6.82 0.07
N LEU A 239 -12.53 -5.65 -0.49
CA LEU A 239 -13.28 -4.61 0.19
C LEU A 239 -14.25 -3.93 -0.77
N THR A 240 -15.53 -4.25 -0.65
CA THR A 240 -16.59 -3.69 -1.48
C THR A 240 -16.68 -2.16 -1.39
N PRO A 241 -17.20 -1.46 -2.41
CA PRO A 241 -17.18 0.01 -2.53
C PRO A 241 -17.88 0.80 -1.40
N ASP A 242 -18.72 0.15 -0.61
CA ASP A 242 -19.34 0.75 0.58
C ASP A 242 -18.32 0.97 1.71
N TYR A 243 -17.21 0.21 1.72
CA TYR A 243 -16.18 0.37 2.72
C TYR A 243 -15.43 1.71 2.63
N PRO A 244 -14.86 2.12 1.49
CA PRO A 244 -14.26 3.44 1.37
C PRO A 244 -15.26 4.60 1.54
N LEU A 245 -16.53 4.40 1.21
CA LEU A 245 -17.57 5.37 1.51
C LEU A 245 -17.75 5.56 3.02
N MET A 246 -17.65 4.50 3.81
CA MET A 246 -17.64 4.58 5.26
C MET A 246 -16.38 5.31 5.76
N LEU A 247 -15.20 4.93 5.30
CA LEU A 247 -13.92 5.54 5.71
C LEU A 247 -13.87 7.03 5.40
N MET A 248 -14.37 7.45 4.24
CA MET A 248 -14.44 8.86 3.83
C MET A 248 -15.17 9.73 4.85
N ASN A 249 -16.20 9.17 5.49
CA ASN A 249 -16.97 9.89 6.52
C ASN A 249 -16.33 9.84 7.92
N MET A 250 -15.27 9.09 8.11
CA MET A 250 -14.55 8.97 9.40
C MET A 250 -13.37 9.95 9.50
N VAL A 251 -12.83 10.42 8.36
CA VAL A 251 -11.76 11.41 8.32
C VAL A 251 -12.34 12.81 8.17
N GLN A 252 -11.57 13.85 8.53
CA GLN A 252 -12.11 15.23 8.51
C GLN A 252 -12.32 15.80 7.11
N ARG A 253 -11.50 15.39 6.11
CA ARG A 253 -11.49 15.97 4.76
C ARG A 253 -11.43 14.86 3.71
N GLY A 254 -12.41 13.96 3.74
CA GLY A 254 -12.47 12.80 2.85
C GLY A 254 -13.06 13.11 1.47
N GLN A 255 -12.47 12.52 0.44
CA GLN A 255 -13.00 12.46 -0.93
C GLN A 255 -13.01 11.00 -1.38
N LEU A 256 -13.94 10.61 -2.23
CA LEU A 256 -14.04 9.26 -2.78
C LEU A 256 -14.11 9.31 -4.30
N HIS A 257 -13.28 8.50 -4.94
CA HIS A 257 -13.36 8.22 -6.37
C HIS A 257 -13.43 6.71 -6.59
N LEU A 258 -14.52 6.24 -7.22
CA LEU A 258 -14.69 4.85 -7.61
C LEU A 258 -14.40 4.70 -9.09
N LEU A 259 -13.51 3.78 -9.45
CA LEU A 259 -13.13 3.52 -10.82
C LEU A 259 -13.66 2.15 -11.27
N ASP A 260 -14.48 2.15 -12.33
CA ASP A 260 -15.00 0.93 -12.93
C ASP A 260 -13.92 0.13 -13.66
N ALA A 261 -14.21 -1.16 -13.87
CA ALA A 261 -13.30 -2.12 -14.51
C ALA A 261 -11.90 -2.11 -13.85
N SER A 262 -11.86 -2.12 -12.53
CA SER A 262 -10.65 -2.21 -11.73
C SER A 262 -10.92 -2.80 -10.36
N SER A 263 -9.92 -3.47 -9.79
CA SER A 263 -10.00 -4.16 -8.51
C SER A 263 -9.02 -3.56 -7.48
N HIS A 264 -8.43 -4.39 -6.65
CA HIS A 264 -7.60 -4.02 -5.50
C HIS A 264 -6.32 -3.27 -5.89
N HIS A 265 -5.74 -3.59 -7.04
CA HIS A 265 -4.51 -2.98 -7.57
C HIS A 265 -4.79 -1.99 -8.71
N LEU A 266 -5.79 -1.14 -8.53
CA LEU A 266 -6.22 -0.21 -9.58
C LEU A 266 -5.10 0.72 -10.09
N GLN A 267 -4.09 1.03 -9.29
CA GLN A 267 -2.93 1.82 -9.69
C GLN A 267 -2.04 1.11 -10.72
N GLU A 268 -2.09 -0.22 -10.76
CA GLU A 268 -1.42 -1.03 -11.77
C GLU A 268 -2.33 -1.29 -12.97
N GLU A 269 -3.62 -1.58 -12.73
CA GLU A 269 -4.59 -1.88 -13.80
C GLU A 269 -4.92 -0.67 -14.68
N ARG A 270 -5.01 0.51 -14.07
CA ARG A 270 -5.47 1.75 -14.70
C ARG A 270 -4.53 2.93 -14.40
N PRO A 271 -3.21 2.79 -14.63
CA PRO A 271 -2.22 3.75 -14.15
C PRO A 271 -2.41 5.18 -14.68
N GLU A 272 -2.85 5.36 -15.94
CA GLU A 272 -3.11 6.70 -16.48
C GLU A 272 -4.31 7.37 -15.79
N HIS A 273 -5.42 6.63 -15.62
CA HIS A 273 -6.59 7.17 -14.93
C HIS A 273 -6.26 7.47 -13.48
N TYR A 274 -5.60 6.54 -12.79
CA TYR A 274 -5.13 6.72 -11.42
C TYR A 274 -4.24 7.95 -11.30
N PHE A 275 -3.24 8.09 -12.17
CA PHE A 275 -2.35 9.25 -12.18
C PHE A 275 -3.13 10.56 -12.34
N HIS A 276 -4.03 10.66 -13.30
CA HIS A 276 -4.78 11.90 -13.54
C HIS A 276 -5.66 12.30 -12.35
N ILE A 277 -6.34 11.32 -11.73
CA ILE A 277 -7.18 11.55 -10.55
C ILE A 277 -6.30 12.03 -9.38
N VAL A 278 -5.25 11.29 -9.07
CA VAL A 278 -4.38 11.56 -7.92
C VAL A 278 -3.58 12.84 -8.14
N ASN A 279 -3.02 13.06 -9.32
CA ASN A 279 -2.29 14.30 -9.60
C ASN A 279 -3.18 15.54 -9.49
N SER A 280 -4.41 15.46 -10.00
CA SER A 280 -5.39 16.55 -9.82
C SER A 280 -5.73 16.79 -8.36
N PHE A 281 -5.81 15.75 -7.55
CA PHE A 281 -6.02 15.86 -6.11
C PHE A 281 -4.82 16.49 -5.40
N LEU A 282 -3.59 16.09 -5.72
CA LEU A 282 -2.37 16.62 -5.13
C LEU A 282 -2.14 18.10 -5.46
N ASP A 283 -2.62 18.56 -6.63
CA ASP A 283 -2.49 19.94 -7.10
C ASP A 283 -3.61 20.85 -6.58
N GLN A 284 -4.59 20.32 -5.85
CA GLN A 284 -5.62 21.15 -5.23
C GLN A 284 -4.99 22.11 -4.21
N PRO A 285 -5.33 23.40 -4.26
CA PRO A 285 -4.87 24.34 -3.24
C PRO A 285 -5.33 23.84 -1.87
N ASP A 286 -4.45 23.97 -0.85
CA ASP A 286 -4.82 23.70 0.53
C ASP A 286 -6.15 24.40 0.81
N TYR A 287 -7.21 23.62 1.07
CA TYR A 287 -8.49 24.19 1.50
C TYR A 287 -8.31 24.79 2.88
N LYS A 288 -7.73 25.99 2.92
CA LYS A 288 -7.78 26.84 4.11
C LYS A 288 -9.19 27.39 4.15
N GLN A 289 -10.06 26.79 4.91
CA GLN A 289 -11.24 27.46 5.46
C GLN A 289 -10.93 27.93 6.85
#